data_834c4d675abe9058c4396a2e8763203b
#
_entry.id   834c4d675abe9058c4396a2e8763203b
#
_cell.length_a   1.000
_cell.length_b   1.000
_cell.length_c   1.000
_cell.angle_alpha   90.00
_cell.angle_beta   90.00
_cell.angle_gamma   90.00
#
_symmetry.space_group_name_H-M   'P 1'
#
loop_
_entity.id
_entity.type
_entity.pdbx_description
1 polymer ?
#
loop_
_entity_poly.entity_id
_entity_poly.type
_entity_poly.pdbx_seq_one_letter_code
_entity_poly.pdbx_strand_id
1 'polypeptide(L)'
;MPRVTVVPADRLVMVDGEALHFDVTAPASLHALQWTGEAGHTEWTDAPNKPLTSDDYDEQVMPYVKLWQAEKARLEKKAAEEAAARALPDAKSAKQSEIQNGYDAALAASLTMPATAPTVQDVAVGAALFAVEDAEGLTYVQALHADRRDELLAAVEAAESVEAVQAVEVSYAV
;
A
#
# COMPACT_ATOMS: atom_id res chain seq x y z
N MET A 1 -29.72 17.72 4.57
CA MET A 1 -28.40 18.07 5.09
C MET A 1 -27.73 16.80 5.65
N PRO A 2 -26.40 16.68 5.70
CA PRO A 2 -25.73 15.51 6.27
C PRO A 2 -26.01 15.40 7.78
N ARG A 3 -25.88 14.19 8.32
CA ARG A 3 -25.83 13.98 9.77
C ARG A 3 -24.45 14.35 10.29
N VAL A 4 -24.38 15.06 11.41
CA VAL A 4 -23.10 15.51 11.96
C VAL A 4 -23.06 15.25 13.47
N THR A 5 -21.95 14.69 13.94
CA THR A 5 -21.64 14.57 15.35
C THR A 5 -20.25 15.16 15.59
N VAL A 6 -20.12 16.05 16.57
CA VAL A 6 -18.86 16.65 16.97
C VAL A 6 -18.67 16.42 18.46
N VAL A 7 -17.52 15.87 18.85
CA VAL A 7 -17.11 15.72 20.26
C VAL A 7 -15.68 16.27 20.38
N PRO A 8 -15.53 17.55 20.74
CA PRO A 8 -14.20 18.20 20.74
C PRO A 8 -13.20 17.52 21.68
N ALA A 9 -13.63 17.04 22.84
CA ALA A 9 -12.77 16.35 23.80
C ALA A 9 -12.16 15.07 23.23
N ASP A 10 -12.89 14.38 22.36
CA ASP A 10 -12.43 13.16 21.67
C ASP A 10 -11.77 13.46 20.32
N ARG A 11 -11.66 14.75 19.96
CA ARG A 11 -11.15 15.22 18.67
C ARG A 11 -11.92 14.62 17.48
N LEU A 12 -13.20 14.31 17.70
CA LEU A 12 -14.05 13.57 16.76
C LEU A 12 -14.97 14.54 16.01
N VAL A 13 -14.96 14.42 14.69
CA VAL A 13 -16.03 14.91 13.82
C VAL A 13 -16.49 13.76 12.94
N MET A 14 -17.78 13.48 12.96
CA MET A 14 -18.41 12.45 12.14
C MET A 14 -19.45 13.09 11.23
N VAL A 15 -19.38 12.79 9.93
CA VAL A 15 -20.34 13.24 8.92
C VAL A 15 -20.88 12.02 8.19
N ASP A 16 -22.20 11.87 8.18
CA ASP A 16 -22.92 10.72 7.57
C ASP A 16 -22.38 9.34 7.98
N GLY A 17 -21.88 9.23 9.23
CA GLY A 17 -21.35 7.98 9.78
C GLY A 17 -19.86 7.78 9.54
N GLU A 18 -19.19 8.61 8.76
CA GLU A 18 -17.73 8.57 8.59
C GLU A 18 -17.05 9.46 9.64
N ALA A 19 -16.30 8.84 10.54
CA ALA A 19 -15.62 9.48 11.65
C ALA A 19 -14.16 9.84 11.30
N LEU A 20 -13.76 11.08 11.59
CA LEU A 20 -12.37 11.52 11.55
C LEU A 20 -11.96 12.08 12.92
N HIS A 21 -10.70 11.80 13.30
CA HIS A 21 -10.10 12.27 14.54
C HIS A 21 -9.00 13.28 14.24
N PHE A 22 -9.25 14.55 14.57
CA PHE A 22 -8.30 15.66 14.37
C PHE A 22 -8.56 16.79 15.35
N ASP A 23 -7.65 17.75 15.47
CA ASP A 23 -7.84 18.89 16.36
C ASP A 23 -8.98 19.78 15.84
N VAL A 24 -10.05 19.85 16.62
CA VAL A 24 -11.26 20.60 16.29
C VAL A 24 -11.26 21.91 17.04
N THR A 25 -11.29 23.03 16.32
CA THR A 25 -11.49 24.34 16.93
C THR A 25 -12.96 24.49 17.28
N ALA A 26 -13.26 24.47 18.58
CA ALA A 26 -14.59 24.61 19.13
C ALA A 26 -14.55 25.45 20.40
N PRO A 27 -15.69 26.03 20.87
CA PRO A 27 -15.79 26.67 22.19
C PRO A 27 -15.35 25.66 23.27
N ALA A 28 -14.58 26.14 24.26
CA ALA A 28 -14.02 25.28 25.32
C ALA A 28 -15.08 24.55 26.18
N SER A 29 -16.27 25.10 26.30
CA SER A 29 -17.39 24.50 27.03
C SER A 29 -18.32 23.65 26.16
N LEU A 30 -18.07 23.55 24.82
CA LEU A 30 -18.85 22.67 23.97
C LEU A 30 -18.45 21.21 24.27
N HIS A 31 -19.40 20.44 24.83
CA HIS A 31 -19.24 19.02 25.07
C HIS A 31 -19.49 18.22 23.83
N ALA A 32 -20.64 18.41 23.17
CA ALA A 32 -20.97 17.78 21.91
C ALA A 32 -21.91 18.61 21.04
N LEU A 33 -21.88 18.39 19.73
CA LEU A 33 -22.89 18.84 18.79
C LEU A 33 -23.44 17.60 18.07
N GLN A 34 -24.77 17.49 18.03
CA GLN A 34 -25.47 16.43 17.31
C GLN A 34 -26.48 17.03 16.33
N TRP A 35 -26.35 16.65 15.06
CA TRP A 35 -27.23 17.10 13.98
C TRP A 35 -27.74 15.90 13.18
N THR A 36 -29.07 15.78 13.02
CA THR A 36 -29.70 14.61 12.38
C THR A 36 -29.99 14.79 10.90
N GLY A 37 -29.67 15.96 10.33
CA GLY A 37 -29.98 16.35 8.95
C GLY A 37 -31.08 17.39 8.83
N GLU A 38 -31.92 17.54 9.84
CA GLU A 38 -33.04 18.51 9.88
C GLU A 38 -33.03 19.33 11.16
N ALA A 39 -32.67 18.74 12.28
CA ALA A 39 -32.59 19.35 13.58
C ALA A 39 -31.46 18.77 14.40
N GLY A 40 -31.09 19.38 15.50
CA GLY A 40 -30.03 18.89 16.37
C GLY A 40 -30.03 19.61 17.73
N HIS A 41 -28.90 19.48 18.42
CA HIS A 41 -28.63 20.20 19.64
C HIS A 41 -27.14 20.31 19.91
N THR A 42 -26.77 21.29 20.70
CA THR A 42 -25.45 21.37 21.32
C THR A 42 -25.56 21.05 22.81
N GLU A 43 -24.57 20.32 23.29
CA GLU A 43 -24.37 19.97 24.70
C GLU A 43 -23.20 20.78 25.26
N TRP A 44 -23.40 21.37 26.45
CA TRP A 44 -22.44 22.25 27.08
C TRP A 44 -22.08 21.76 28.48
N THR A 45 -20.84 21.92 28.88
CA THR A 45 -20.36 21.55 30.22
C THR A 45 -20.79 22.55 31.31
N ASP A 46 -21.07 23.79 30.93
CA ASP A 46 -21.35 24.94 31.82
C ASP A 46 -22.73 25.56 31.59
N ALA A 47 -23.53 25.02 30.69
CA ALA A 47 -24.85 25.55 30.34
C ALA A 47 -25.82 24.44 29.94
N PRO A 48 -27.16 24.69 29.95
CA PRO A 48 -28.14 23.75 29.40
C PRO A 48 -27.95 23.49 27.90
N ASN A 49 -28.36 22.30 27.45
CA ASN A 49 -28.36 21.95 26.03
C ASN A 49 -29.22 22.92 25.22
N LYS A 50 -28.72 23.32 24.05
CA LYS A 50 -29.40 24.26 23.17
C LYS A 50 -29.89 23.52 21.93
N PRO A 51 -31.20 23.52 21.61
CA PRO A 51 -31.71 22.97 20.37
C PRO A 51 -31.20 23.76 19.17
N LEU A 52 -30.98 23.07 18.05
CA LEU A 52 -30.62 23.61 16.74
C LEU A 52 -31.74 23.34 15.75
N THR A 53 -32.06 24.34 14.95
CA THR A 53 -33.02 24.26 13.84
C THR A 53 -32.30 24.36 12.50
N SER A 54 -33.05 24.23 11.41
CA SER A 54 -32.50 24.43 10.06
C SER A 54 -31.80 25.78 9.86
N ASP A 55 -32.26 26.80 10.53
CA ASP A 55 -31.71 28.16 10.44
C ASP A 55 -30.33 28.30 11.10
N ASP A 56 -30.04 27.42 12.07
CA ASP A 56 -28.75 27.37 12.76
C ASP A 56 -27.68 26.57 11.99
N TYR A 57 -28.05 25.84 10.93
CA TYR A 57 -27.17 24.91 10.25
C TYR A 57 -25.89 25.57 9.68
N ASP A 58 -26.08 26.68 8.95
CA ASP A 58 -24.97 27.34 8.26
C ASP A 58 -23.97 27.97 9.22
N GLU A 59 -24.45 28.44 10.37
CA GLU A 59 -23.61 29.10 11.37
C GLU A 59 -22.96 28.09 12.34
N GLN A 60 -23.72 27.10 12.80
CA GLN A 60 -23.28 26.23 13.91
C GLN A 60 -22.82 24.82 13.49
N VAL A 61 -23.32 24.29 12.38
CA VAL A 61 -23.00 22.91 11.92
C VAL A 61 -22.07 22.91 10.74
N MET A 62 -22.34 23.72 9.72
CA MET A 62 -21.56 23.78 8.49
C MET A 62 -20.06 24.02 8.69
N PRO A 63 -19.60 24.84 9.67
CA PRO A 63 -18.17 24.99 9.93
C PRO A 63 -17.47 23.66 10.24
N TYR A 64 -18.09 22.76 10.99
CA TYR A 64 -17.53 21.44 11.31
C TYR A 64 -17.56 20.51 10.11
N VAL A 65 -18.58 20.59 9.26
CA VAL A 65 -18.61 19.85 7.98
C VAL A 65 -17.45 20.27 7.09
N LYS A 66 -17.16 21.57 7.00
CA LYS A 66 -16.02 22.10 6.22
C LYS A 66 -14.68 21.65 6.80
N LEU A 67 -14.52 21.65 8.13
CA LEU A 67 -13.30 21.13 8.79
C LEU A 67 -13.12 19.65 8.49
N TRP A 68 -14.17 18.85 8.58
CA TRP A 68 -14.14 17.43 8.26
C TRP A 68 -13.76 17.19 6.78
N GLN A 69 -14.35 17.95 5.85
CA GLN A 69 -14.03 17.86 4.42
C GLN A 69 -12.57 18.21 4.14
N ALA A 70 -12.05 19.27 4.78
CA ALA A 70 -10.67 19.70 4.64
C ALA A 70 -9.69 18.62 5.16
N GLU A 71 -10.00 18.05 6.33
CA GLU A 71 -9.18 16.98 6.91
C GLU A 71 -9.23 15.70 6.06
N LYS A 72 -10.40 15.32 5.56
CA LYS A 72 -10.54 14.19 4.63
C LYS A 72 -9.68 14.38 3.38
N ALA A 73 -9.79 15.54 2.74
CA ALA A 73 -8.98 15.85 1.56
C ALA A 73 -7.46 15.85 1.87
N ARG A 74 -7.06 16.31 3.06
CA ARG A 74 -5.67 16.27 3.51
C ARG A 74 -5.16 14.82 3.66
N LEU A 75 -5.98 13.96 4.27
CA LEU A 75 -5.64 12.55 4.45
C LEU A 75 -5.57 11.80 3.12
N GLU A 76 -6.53 12.03 2.22
CA GLU A 76 -6.54 11.45 0.87
C GLU A 76 -5.29 11.87 0.07
N LYS A 77 -4.94 13.17 0.11
CA LYS A 77 -3.73 13.68 -0.53
C LYS A 77 -2.47 13.02 0.04
N LYS A 78 -2.37 12.93 1.37
CA LYS A 78 -1.24 12.27 2.03
C LYS A 78 -1.13 10.80 1.64
N ALA A 79 -2.24 10.07 1.61
CA ALA A 79 -2.27 8.67 1.19
C ALA A 79 -1.83 8.50 -0.28
N ALA A 80 -2.27 9.39 -1.17
CA ALA A 80 -1.85 9.39 -2.58
C ALA A 80 -0.35 9.68 -2.73
N GLU A 81 0.20 10.64 -1.99
CA GLU A 81 1.64 10.95 -1.98
C GLU A 81 2.47 9.77 -1.46
N GLU A 82 2.03 9.12 -0.38
CA GLU A 82 2.68 7.93 0.17
C GLU A 82 2.61 6.74 -0.79
N ALA A 83 1.47 6.53 -1.47
CA ALA A 83 1.33 5.50 -2.49
C ALA A 83 2.26 5.76 -3.69
N ALA A 84 2.32 7.00 -4.17
CA ALA A 84 3.23 7.40 -5.25
C ALA A 84 4.71 7.19 -4.86
N ALA A 85 5.08 7.53 -3.62
CA ALA A 85 6.45 7.35 -3.13
C ALA A 85 6.86 5.87 -3.02
N ARG A 86 5.90 4.94 -2.81
CA ARG A 86 6.16 3.50 -2.72
C ARG A 86 6.13 2.79 -4.08
N ALA A 87 5.46 3.36 -5.07
CA ALA A 87 5.19 2.67 -6.33
C ALA A 87 6.46 2.14 -7.03
N LEU A 88 7.54 2.94 -7.11
CA LEU A 88 8.78 2.52 -7.74
C LEU A 88 9.56 1.48 -6.91
N PRO A 89 9.78 1.66 -5.59
CA PRO A 89 10.37 0.62 -4.74
C PRO A 89 9.60 -0.70 -4.77
N ASP A 90 8.27 -0.65 -4.70
CA ASP A 90 7.43 -1.84 -4.72
C ASP A 90 7.52 -2.57 -6.07
N ALA A 91 7.50 -1.84 -7.18
CA ALA A 91 7.68 -2.39 -8.51
C ALA A 91 9.06 -3.07 -8.67
N LYS A 92 10.14 -2.43 -8.18
CA LYS A 92 11.48 -3.02 -8.17
C LYS A 92 11.52 -4.32 -7.36
N SER A 93 10.97 -4.31 -6.16
CA SER A 93 10.93 -5.51 -5.29
C SER A 93 10.16 -6.67 -5.92
N ALA A 94 9.00 -6.38 -6.53
CA ALA A 94 8.22 -7.37 -7.24
C ALA A 94 8.99 -7.96 -8.43
N LYS A 95 9.65 -7.11 -9.23
CA LYS A 95 10.45 -7.57 -10.39
C LYS A 95 11.69 -8.34 -9.97
N GLN A 96 12.35 -7.97 -8.89
CA GLN A 96 13.47 -8.76 -8.32
C GLN A 96 13.02 -10.16 -7.89
N SER A 97 11.82 -10.28 -7.30
CA SER A 97 11.24 -11.58 -6.96
C SER A 97 10.90 -12.40 -8.20
N GLU A 98 10.39 -11.78 -9.27
CA GLU A 98 10.15 -12.43 -10.56
C GLU A 98 11.45 -12.95 -11.19
N ILE A 99 12.52 -12.14 -11.16
CA ILE A 99 13.85 -12.52 -11.65
C ILE A 99 14.41 -13.71 -10.87
N GLN A 100 14.30 -13.69 -9.53
CA GLN A 100 14.78 -14.80 -8.70
C GLN A 100 14.00 -16.10 -8.98
N ASN A 101 12.68 -16.02 -9.09
CA ASN A 101 11.84 -17.17 -9.43
C ASN A 101 12.19 -17.72 -10.83
N GLY A 102 12.45 -16.83 -11.79
CA GLY A 102 12.89 -17.21 -13.13
C GLY A 102 14.25 -17.92 -13.13
N TYR A 103 15.20 -17.41 -12.33
CA TYR A 103 16.51 -18.04 -12.12
C TYR A 103 16.38 -19.45 -11.54
N ASP A 104 15.60 -19.60 -10.47
CA ASP A 104 15.38 -20.88 -9.81
C ASP A 104 14.72 -21.89 -10.75
N ALA A 105 13.75 -21.44 -11.55
CA ALA A 105 13.09 -22.28 -12.55
C ALA A 105 14.04 -22.71 -13.70
N ALA A 106 14.86 -21.77 -14.20
CA ALA A 106 15.83 -22.06 -15.25
C ALA A 106 16.92 -23.05 -14.78
N LEU A 107 17.41 -22.84 -13.56
CA LEU A 107 18.39 -23.75 -12.95
C LEU A 107 17.77 -25.14 -12.73
N ALA A 108 16.52 -25.20 -12.23
CA ALA A 108 15.80 -26.46 -12.08
C ALA A 108 15.63 -27.18 -13.43
N ALA A 109 15.22 -26.47 -14.47
CA ALA A 109 15.07 -27.05 -15.82
C ALA A 109 16.36 -27.58 -16.41
N SER A 110 17.50 -26.94 -16.09
CA SER A 110 18.81 -27.35 -16.58
C SER A 110 19.39 -28.54 -15.82
N LEU A 111 19.05 -28.72 -14.55
CA LEU A 111 19.65 -29.71 -13.65
C LEU A 111 18.76 -30.91 -13.37
N THR A 112 17.48 -30.89 -13.75
CA THR A 112 16.57 -32.00 -13.52
C THR A 112 16.05 -32.59 -14.82
N MET A 113 15.69 -33.89 -14.77
CA MET A 113 14.92 -34.50 -15.86
C MET A 113 13.59 -33.76 -16.02
N PRO A 114 13.02 -33.66 -17.23
CA PRO A 114 11.74 -32.97 -17.44
C PRO A 114 10.67 -33.55 -16.50
N ALA A 115 10.36 -32.83 -15.45
CA ALA A 115 9.31 -33.13 -14.50
C ALA A 115 8.33 -31.97 -14.46
N THR A 116 7.06 -32.27 -14.16
CA THR A 116 5.98 -31.25 -14.21
C THR A 116 6.15 -30.14 -13.17
N ALA A 117 6.85 -30.43 -12.07
CA ALA A 117 7.22 -29.44 -11.02
C ALA A 117 8.37 -30.04 -10.18
N PRO A 118 9.64 -29.78 -10.50
CA PRO A 118 10.74 -30.25 -9.69
C PRO A 118 10.74 -29.58 -8.31
N THR A 119 11.00 -30.39 -7.28
CA THR A 119 11.17 -29.87 -5.91
C THR A 119 12.60 -29.37 -5.70
N VAL A 120 12.84 -28.59 -4.65
CA VAL A 120 14.19 -28.16 -4.25
C VAL A 120 15.11 -29.36 -4.05
N GLN A 121 14.58 -30.49 -3.57
CA GLN A 121 15.33 -31.72 -3.37
C GLN A 121 15.70 -32.37 -4.71
N ASP A 122 14.81 -32.35 -5.70
CA ASP A 122 15.13 -32.86 -7.06
C ASP A 122 16.26 -32.07 -7.72
N VAL A 123 16.24 -30.74 -7.57
CA VAL A 123 17.31 -29.85 -8.05
C VAL A 123 18.63 -30.16 -7.35
N ALA A 124 18.62 -30.35 -6.02
CA ALA A 124 19.85 -30.70 -5.28
C ALA A 124 20.42 -32.05 -5.68
N VAL A 125 19.57 -33.07 -5.88
CA VAL A 125 19.98 -34.40 -6.35
C VAL A 125 20.49 -34.31 -7.76
N GLY A 126 19.82 -33.61 -8.67
CA GLY A 126 20.25 -33.40 -10.04
C GLY A 126 21.62 -32.70 -10.12
N ALA A 127 21.81 -31.64 -9.34
CA ALA A 127 23.09 -30.94 -9.25
C ALA A 127 24.21 -31.86 -8.73
N ALA A 128 23.93 -32.69 -7.71
CA ALA A 128 24.92 -33.63 -7.18
C ALA A 128 25.31 -34.70 -8.21
N LEU A 129 24.36 -35.25 -8.96
CA LEU A 129 24.62 -36.20 -10.04
C LEU A 129 25.44 -35.57 -11.17
N PHE A 130 25.03 -34.38 -11.59
CA PHE A 130 25.73 -33.66 -12.66
C PHE A 130 27.17 -33.28 -12.25
N ALA A 131 27.38 -32.92 -10.96
CA ALA A 131 28.73 -32.65 -10.43
C ALA A 131 29.65 -33.88 -10.46
N VAL A 132 29.09 -35.08 -10.38
CA VAL A 132 29.88 -36.33 -10.48
C VAL A 132 30.20 -36.68 -11.94
N GLU A 133 29.27 -36.40 -12.85
CA GLU A 133 29.42 -36.77 -14.28
C GLU A 133 30.19 -35.70 -15.07
N ASP A 134 29.88 -34.41 -14.83
CA ASP A 134 30.47 -33.24 -15.49
C ASP A 134 30.47 -32.01 -14.58
N ALA A 135 31.47 -31.92 -13.70
CA ALA A 135 31.61 -30.80 -12.78
C ALA A 135 31.87 -29.45 -13.47
N GLU A 136 32.52 -29.43 -14.61
CA GLU A 136 32.81 -28.23 -15.39
C GLU A 136 31.51 -27.73 -16.05
N GLY A 137 30.72 -28.65 -16.63
CA GLY A 137 29.41 -28.33 -17.19
C GLY A 137 28.42 -27.81 -16.16
N LEU A 138 28.39 -28.37 -14.95
CA LEU A 138 27.58 -27.84 -13.85
C LEU A 138 27.97 -26.39 -13.51
N THR A 139 29.27 -26.14 -13.35
CA THR A 139 29.78 -24.80 -13.07
C THR A 139 29.43 -23.82 -14.17
N TYR A 140 29.53 -24.23 -15.43
CA TYR A 140 29.17 -23.39 -16.57
C TYR A 140 27.67 -23.02 -16.58
N VAL A 141 26.78 -24.00 -16.40
CA VAL A 141 25.34 -23.78 -16.37
C VAL A 141 24.92 -22.85 -15.22
N GLN A 142 25.50 -23.06 -14.04
CA GLN A 142 25.24 -22.19 -12.89
C GLN A 142 25.69 -20.75 -13.14
N ALA A 143 26.90 -20.57 -13.69
CA ALA A 143 27.43 -19.26 -14.02
C ALA A 143 26.57 -18.55 -15.08
N LEU A 144 26.17 -19.25 -16.14
CA LEU A 144 25.35 -18.72 -17.22
C LEU A 144 24.03 -18.12 -16.71
N HIS A 145 23.30 -18.86 -15.87
CA HIS A 145 22.05 -18.37 -15.29
C HIS A 145 22.28 -17.28 -14.24
N ALA A 146 23.39 -17.36 -13.47
CA ALA A 146 23.74 -16.33 -12.49
C ALA A 146 24.08 -15.00 -13.17
N ASP A 147 24.91 -15.03 -14.23
CA ASP A 147 25.26 -13.83 -14.99
C ASP A 147 24.00 -13.17 -15.58
N ARG A 148 23.08 -13.97 -16.13
CA ARG A 148 21.81 -13.46 -16.66
C ARG A 148 20.94 -12.85 -15.58
N ARG A 149 20.84 -13.47 -14.40
CA ARG A 149 20.13 -12.91 -13.24
C ARG A 149 20.72 -11.57 -12.85
N ASP A 150 22.03 -11.47 -12.76
CA ASP A 150 22.72 -10.27 -12.32
C ASP A 150 22.57 -9.11 -13.33
N GLU A 151 22.56 -9.41 -14.64
CA GLU A 151 22.20 -8.44 -15.68
C GLU A 151 20.78 -7.90 -15.51
N LEU A 152 19.79 -8.77 -15.27
CA LEU A 152 18.39 -8.39 -15.08
C LEU A 152 18.22 -7.57 -13.80
N LEU A 153 18.87 -7.95 -12.70
CA LEU A 153 18.86 -7.19 -11.46
C LEU A 153 19.48 -5.80 -11.63
N ALA A 154 20.58 -5.70 -12.37
CA ALA A 154 21.21 -4.41 -12.68
C ALA A 154 20.29 -3.52 -13.53
N ALA A 155 19.57 -4.07 -14.49
CA ALA A 155 18.60 -3.34 -15.30
C ALA A 155 17.42 -2.80 -14.44
N VAL A 156 16.90 -3.60 -13.51
CA VAL A 156 15.87 -3.18 -12.57
C VAL A 156 16.37 -2.07 -11.65
N GLU A 157 17.60 -2.20 -11.14
CA GLU A 157 18.17 -1.17 -10.25
C GLU A 157 18.37 0.16 -10.97
N ALA A 158 18.81 0.14 -12.21
CA ALA A 158 19.00 1.32 -13.05
C ALA A 158 17.68 1.97 -13.50
N ALA A 159 16.54 1.28 -13.40
CA ALA A 159 15.25 1.81 -13.82
C ALA A 159 14.79 2.97 -12.90
N GLU A 160 14.40 4.09 -13.49
CA GLU A 160 13.98 5.31 -12.79
C GLU A 160 12.45 5.48 -12.74
N SER A 161 11.68 4.61 -13.37
CA SER A 161 10.22 4.65 -13.36
C SER A 161 9.60 3.25 -13.26
N VAL A 162 8.34 3.18 -12.84
CA VAL A 162 7.58 1.93 -12.77
C VAL A 162 7.47 1.26 -14.15
N GLU A 163 7.24 2.07 -15.19
CA GLU A 163 7.15 1.60 -16.57
C GLU A 163 8.47 1.01 -17.06
N ALA A 164 9.60 1.64 -16.70
CA ALA A 164 10.93 1.13 -17.02
C ALA A 164 11.22 -0.20 -16.32
N VAL A 165 10.80 -0.35 -15.04
CA VAL A 165 10.90 -1.62 -14.31
C VAL A 165 10.05 -2.70 -14.97
N GLN A 166 8.82 -2.38 -15.35
CA GLN A 166 7.90 -3.32 -16.01
C GLN A 166 8.40 -3.76 -17.40
N ALA A 167 9.11 -2.88 -18.10
CA ALA A 167 9.70 -3.18 -19.41
C ALA A 167 10.88 -4.16 -19.34
N VAL A 168 11.45 -4.45 -18.18
CA VAL A 168 12.48 -5.47 -18.03
C VAL A 168 11.87 -6.85 -18.26
N GLU A 169 12.21 -7.47 -19.39
CA GLU A 169 11.74 -8.79 -19.77
C GLU A 169 12.57 -9.87 -19.07
N VAL A 170 11.93 -10.65 -18.21
CA VAL A 170 12.57 -11.74 -17.47
C VAL A 170 12.59 -12.99 -18.33
N SER A 171 13.74 -13.29 -18.93
CA SER A 171 13.96 -14.48 -19.75
C SER A 171 15.33 -15.07 -19.47
N TYR A 172 15.35 -16.39 -19.29
CA TYR A 172 16.53 -17.24 -19.10
C TYR A 172 16.71 -18.22 -20.25
N ALA A 173 16.07 -17.98 -21.41
CA ALA A 173 16.30 -18.76 -22.62
C ALA A 173 17.75 -18.54 -23.09
N VAL A 174 18.52 -19.60 -23.18
CA VAL A 174 19.91 -19.70 -23.67
C VAL A 174 19.94 -20.55 -24.90
#